data_ad5841a22269b3a34326b3d3db35ed83
#
_entry.id   ad5841a22269b3a34326b3d3db35ed83
#
_cell.length_a   1.000
_cell.length_b   1.000
_cell.length_c   1.000
_cell.angle_alpha   90.00
_cell.angle_beta   90.00
_cell.angle_gamma   90.00
#
_symmetry.space_group_name_H-M   'P 1'
#
loop_
_entity.id
_entity.type
_entity.pdbx_description
1 polymer ?
#
loop_
_entity_poly.entity_id
_entity_poly.type
_entity_poly.pdbx_seq_one_letter_code
_entity_poly.pdbx_strand_id
1 'polypeptide(L)'
;MPLLSVVIPFGLSKERSYIEERVLQKAKSFQSDENIEFIFVEGYSSKDHELKNFIQANHHIYLKDINQKVFSQGRCRNLGASYAHSNVLLFLDVDCYISLNNFEKILKLIQIKNISQNINALIVLPVVYLNKEANEKLKQYDEKFWDILIQEDLFTAKNTWVKFFAPSSTSSIVINKYQFLRLGGNDENFIGHGYEDFDFFARVLKACVSFEKMPTNLSYDARNWNFFNFKGFRSWFSLLGYEACFYGIYMYHFYHIE
;
A
#
# COMPACT_ATOMS: atom_id res chain seq x y z
N MET A 1 -1.77 1.40 22.58
CA MET A 1 -1.08 0.91 21.38
C MET A 1 -2.06 1.04 20.23
N PRO A 2 -1.68 1.64 19.10
CA PRO A 2 -2.55 1.73 17.93
C PRO A 2 -2.91 0.33 17.40
N LEU A 3 -4.07 0.23 16.76
CA LEU A 3 -4.52 -1.02 16.12
C LEU A 3 -3.80 -1.26 14.79
N LEU A 4 -3.30 -0.19 14.16
CA LEU A 4 -2.67 -0.24 12.84
C LEU A 4 -1.52 0.77 12.76
N SER A 5 -0.36 0.33 12.28
CA SER A 5 0.74 1.20 11.84
C SER A 5 0.81 1.23 10.32
N VAL A 6 0.66 2.42 9.73
CA VAL A 6 0.74 2.64 8.29
C VAL A 6 2.13 3.17 7.95
N VAL A 7 2.90 2.42 7.19
CA VAL A 7 4.25 2.78 6.76
C VAL A 7 4.19 3.37 5.35
N ILE A 8 4.67 4.59 5.19
CA ILE A 8 4.65 5.36 3.93
C ILE A 8 6.09 5.63 3.49
N PRO A 9 6.66 4.81 2.59
CA PRO A 9 7.99 5.02 2.05
C PRO A 9 7.99 6.13 1.02
N PHE A 10 9.02 6.99 1.02
CA PHE A 10 9.21 8.00 -0.02
C PHE A 10 10.69 8.35 -0.22
N GLY A 11 11.00 8.88 -1.39
CA GLY A 11 12.30 9.45 -1.72
C GLY A 11 12.12 10.54 -2.76
N LEU A 12 12.76 11.69 -2.57
CA LEU A 12 12.60 12.83 -3.45
C LEU A 12 13.67 12.87 -4.53
N SER A 13 13.24 13.12 -5.77
CA SER A 13 14.13 13.39 -6.89
C SER A 13 13.59 14.55 -7.73
N LYS A 14 14.45 15.10 -8.59
CA LYS A 14 14.03 16.17 -9.52
C LYS A 14 13.02 15.68 -10.55
N GLU A 15 13.16 14.44 -10.98
CA GLU A 15 12.32 13.80 -12.00
C GLU A 15 10.91 13.50 -11.45
N ARG A 16 10.81 13.23 -10.15
CA ARG A 16 9.55 12.90 -9.46
C ARG A 16 9.14 14.00 -8.49
N SER A 17 9.07 15.24 -8.96
CA SER A 17 8.75 16.41 -8.14
C SER A 17 7.38 16.34 -7.45
N TYR A 18 6.44 15.57 -8.00
CA TYR A 18 5.09 15.37 -7.44
C TYR A 18 5.09 14.60 -6.11
N ILE A 19 6.16 13.87 -5.77
CA ILE A 19 6.22 13.09 -4.51
C ILE A 19 6.15 14.01 -3.28
N GLU A 20 6.85 15.14 -3.33
CA GLU A 20 6.83 16.11 -2.22
C GLU A 20 5.41 16.60 -1.93
N GLU A 21 4.65 17.00 -2.97
CA GLU A 21 3.25 17.43 -2.85
C GLU A 21 2.38 16.32 -2.25
N ARG A 22 2.57 15.08 -2.68
CA ARG A 22 1.80 13.93 -2.16
C ARG A 22 2.12 13.61 -0.71
N VAL A 23 3.38 13.73 -0.29
CA VAL A 23 3.78 13.56 1.11
C VAL A 23 3.12 14.65 1.97
N LEU A 24 3.16 15.91 1.54
CA LEU A 24 2.51 17.02 2.23
C LEU A 24 1.00 16.80 2.33
N GLN A 25 0.35 16.40 1.24
CA GLN A 25 -1.09 16.13 1.23
C GLN A 25 -1.44 15.02 2.22
N LYS A 26 -0.73 13.87 2.19
CA LYS A 26 -0.97 12.77 3.12
C LYS A 26 -0.74 13.18 4.57
N ALA A 27 0.35 13.89 4.86
CA ALA A 27 0.64 14.32 6.22
C ALA A 27 -0.39 15.32 6.75
N LYS A 28 -1.07 16.07 5.87
CA LYS A 28 -2.15 16.98 6.24
C LYS A 28 -3.50 16.28 6.37
N SER A 29 -3.82 15.34 5.46
CA SER A 29 -5.14 14.70 5.39
C SER A 29 -5.27 13.54 6.38
N PHE A 30 -4.20 12.83 6.67
CA PHE A 30 -4.22 11.74 7.62
C PHE A 30 -4.08 12.26 9.05
N GLN A 31 -4.67 11.55 9.99
CA GLN A 31 -4.59 11.87 11.42
C GLN A 31 -4.14 10.65 12.19
N SER A 32 -3.00 10.77 12.86
CA SER A 32 -2.59 9.76 13.85
C SER A 32 -3.41 9.92 15.10
N ASP A 33 -3.99 8.81 15.59
CA ASP A 33 -4.82 8.75 16.77
C ASP A 33 -4.51 7.49 17.60
N GLU A 34 -5.40 7.14 18.53
CA GLU A 34 -5.25 5.93 19.35
C GLU A 34 -5.38 4.62 18.54
N ASN A 35 -5.98 4.67 17.34
CA ASN A 35 -6.22 3.51 16.50
C ASN A 35 -5.20 3.38 15.35
N ILE A 36 -4.75 4.49 14.79
CA ILE A 36 -3.86 4.50 13.63
C ILE A 36 -2.67 5.43 13.87
N GLU A 37 -1.47 4.94 13.63
CA GLU A 37 -0.27 5.76 13.49
C GLU A 37 0.24 5.74 12.06
N PHE A 38 0.76 6.88 11.60
CA PHE A 38 1.40 7.00 10.29
C PHE A 38 2.89 7.24 10.46
N ILE A 39 3.68 6.41 9.77
CA ILE A 39 5.14 6.41 9.80
C ILE A 39 5.65 6.74 8.41
N PHE A 40 6.10 7.95 8.22
CA PHE A 40 6.71 8.41 6.98
C PHE A 40 8.20 8.07 6.99
N VAL A 41 8.63 7.28 6.02
CA VAL A 41 10.02 6.81 5.96
C VAL A 41 10.69 7.35 4.71
N GLU A 42 11.60 8.30 4.91
CA GLU A 42 12.43 8.83 3.84
C GLU A 42 13.62 7.90 3.58
N GLY A 43 13.72 7.43 2.34
CA GLY A 43 14.90 6.78 1.83
C GLY A 43 15.89 7.78 1.24
N TYR A 44 16.57 7.40 0.13
CA TYR A 44 17.44 8.33 -0.56
C TYR A 44 16.65 9.46 -1.21
N SER A 45 17.05 10.69 -0.92
CA SER A 45 16.54 11.91 -1.56
C SER A 45 17.72 12.69 -2.15
N SER A 46 17.62 13.06 -3.42
CA SER A 46 18.62 13.86 -4.13
C SER A 46 18.33 15.37 -4.06
N LYS A 47 17.34 15.77 -3.27
CA LYS A 47 16.84 17.14 -3.10
C LYS A 47 16.69 17.46 -1.62
N ASP A 48 17.13 18.65 -1.22
CA ASP A 48 16.88 19.19 0.12
C ASP A 48 15.41 19.61 0.26
N HIS A 49 14.84 19.41 1.45
CA HIS A 49 13.45 19.71 1.75
C HIS A 49 13.17 19.85 3.26
N GLU A 50 12.01 20.41 3.60
CA GLU A 50 11.55 20.66 4.98
C GLU A 50 10.45 19.69 5.46
N LEU A 51 10.25 18.56 4.76
CA LEU A 51 9.16 17.62 5.03
C LEU A 51 9.16 17.06 6.45
N LYS A 52 10.35 16.84 7.04
CA LYS A 52 10.45 16.34 8.41
C LYS A 52 9.64 17.20 9.39
N ASN A 53 9.87 18.50 9.38
CA ASN A 53 9.22 19.42 10.31
C ASN A 53 7.70 19.44 10.09
N PHE A 54 7.27 19.40 8.82
CA PHE A 54 5.85 19.37 8.48
C PHE A 54 5.16 18.08 8.91
N ILE A 55 5.79 16.91 8.67
CA ILE A 55 5.27 15.60 9.07
C ILE A 55 5.12 15.53 10.59
N GLN A 56 6.15 15.96 11.33
CA GLN A 56 6.13 15.96 12.81
C GLN A 56 5.13 16.96 13.39
N ALA A 57 4.95 18.12 12.76
CA ALA A 57 3.95 19.12 13.17
C ALA A 57 2.51 18.59 13.00
N ASN A 58 2.28 17.62 12.12
CA ASN A 58 1.00 16.91 11.95
C ASN A 58 0.93 15.63 12.81
N HIS A 59 1.76 15.49 13.83
CA HIS A 59 1.75 14.38 14.79
C HIS A 59 2.04 13.00 14.19
N HIS A 60 2.79 12.93 13.08
CA HIS A 60 3.22 11.69 12.48
C HIS A 60 4.67 11.37 12.82
N ILE A 61 5.03 10.11 12.73
CA ILE A 61 6.40 9.64 12.90
C ILE A 61 7.16 9.88 11.58
N TYR A 62 8.32 10.52 11.67
CA TYR A 62 9.24 10.66 10.56
C TYR A 62 10.53 9.88 10.84
N LEU A 63 10.92 9.04 9.89
CA LEU A 63 12.18 8.29 9.89
C LEU A 63 12.96 8.59 8.62
N LYS A 64 14.29 8.50 8.70
CA LYS A 64 15.17 8.63 7.54
C LYS A 64 16.21 7.51 7.52
N ASP A 65 16.29 6.78 6.41
CA ASP A 65 17.37 5.83 6.18
C ASP A 65 18.58 6.55 5.56
N ILE A 66 19.51 6.94 6.41
CA ILE A 66 20.74 7.66 6.02
C ILE A 66 21.75 6.78 5.27
N ASN A 67 21.54 5.47 5.26
CA ASN A 67 22.47 4.52 4.64
C ASN A 67 22.12 4.21 3.17
N GLN A 68 20.99 4.72 2.67
CA GLN A 68 20.63 4.54 1.26
C GLN A 68 21.44 5.47 0.35
N LYS A 69 22.05 4.89 -0.68
CA LYS A 69 22.67 5.64 -1.79
C LYS A 69 21.77 5.77 -3.00
N VAL A 70 20.79 4.89 -3.09
CA VAL A 70 19.71 4.85 -4.09
C VAL A 70 18.43 4.51 -3.33
N PHE A 71 17.32 5.09 -3.73
CA PHE A 71 16.04 4.81 -3.08
C PHE A 71 15.68 3.32 -3.15
N SER A 72 15.40 2.73 -1.99
CA SER A 72 14.92 1.36 -1.85
C SER A 72 13.65 1.35 -1.00
N GLN A 73 12.55 1.01 -1.64
CA GLN A 73 11.24 0.95 -1.00
C GLN A 73 11.19 -0.14 0.07
N GLY A 74 11.81 -1.30 -0.24
CA GLY A 74 11.88 -2.41 0.70
C GLY A 74 12.59 -2.05 2.00
N ARG A 75 13.73 -1.34 1.92
CA ARG A 75 14.44 -0.85 3.12
C ARG A 75 13.61 0.13 3.94
N CYS A 76 12.91 1.04 3.28
CA CYS A 76 12.02 1.98 3.97
C CYS A 76 10.87 1.25 4.69
N ARG A 77 10.28 0.23 4.06
CA ARG A 77 9.24 -0.59 4.69
C ARG A 77 9.78 -1.36 5.90
N ASN A 78 10.97 -1.95 5.79
CA ASN A 78 11.63 -2.65 6.91
C ASN A 78 11.91 -1.71 8.08
N LEU A 79 12.46 -0.53 7.80
CA LEU A 79 12.74 0.48 8.82
C LEU A 79 11.45 0.94 9.50
N GLY A 80 10.41 1.28 8.74
CA GLY A 80 9.11 1.66 9.28
C GLY A 80 8.49 0.56 10.13
N ALA A 81 8.54 -0.70 9.68
CA ALA A 81 8.04 -1.85 10.42
C ALA A 81 8.77 -2.05 11.76
N SER A 82 10.09 -1.81 11.81
CA SER A 82 10.87 -1.95 13.04
C SER A 82 10.45 -0.93 14.10
N TYR A 83 10.08 0.29 13.70
CA TYR A 83 9.66 1.38 14.58
C TYR A 83 8.15 1.39 14.89
N ALA A 84 7.34 0.63 14.15
CA ALA A 84 5.90 0.56 14.35
C ALA A 84 5.53 0.11 15.78
N HIS A 85 4.55 0.78 16.40
CA HIS A 85 4.06 0.42 17.73
C HIS A 85 2.92 -0.60 17.68
N SER A 86 2.16 -0.65 16.56
CA SER A 86 1.12 -1.66 16.38
C SER A 86 1.68 -3.06 16.11
N ASN A 87 0.89 -4.07 16.47
CA ASN A 87 1.13 -5.46 16.04
C ASN A 87 0.63 -5.72 14.60
N VAL A 88 0.03 -4.73 13.94
CA VAL A 88 -0.48 -4.83 12.57
C VAL A 88 0.11 -3.72 11.71
N LEU A 89 0.62 -4.10 10.55
CA LEU A 89 1.25 -3.21 9.59
C LEU A 89 0.40 -3.08 8.33
N LEU A 90 0.38 -1.89 7.75
CA LEU A 90 -0.03 -1.63 6.36
C LEU A 90 1.09 -0.85 5.67
N PHE A 91 1.47 -1.28 4.48
CA PHE A 91 2.37 -0.50 3.62
C PHE A 91 1.54 0.29 2.61
N LEU A 92 1.78 1.60 2.54
CA LEU A 92 1.04 2.52 1.68
C LEU A 92 2.01 3.37 0.86
N ASP A 93 2.10 3.08 -0.42
CA ASP A 93 2.95 3.86 -1.31
C ASP A 93 2.46 5.30 -1.43
N VAL A 94 3.39 6.22 -1.64
CA VAL A 94 3.07 7.66 -1.68
C VAL A 94 2.08 8.02 -2.79
N ASP A 95 2.04 7.22 -3.86
CA ASP A 95 1.14 7.37 -5.00
C ASP A 95 -0.26 6.79 -4.77
N CYS A 96 -0.42 6.04 -3.67
CA CYS A 96 -1.67 5.42 -3.30
C CYS A 96 -2.41 6.22 -2.24
N TYR A 97 -3.74 6.17 -2.28
CA TYR A 97 -4.64 6.83 -1.33
C TYR A 97 -5.69 5.84 -0.81
N ILE A 98 -5.96 5.94 0.47
CA ILE A 98 -7.03 5.22 1.15
C ILE A 98 -7.89 6.26 1.86
N SER A 99 -9.19 6.28 1.61
CA SER A 99 -10.12 7.20 2.28
C SER A 99 -10.26 6.88 3.78
N LEU A 100 -10.66 7.85 4.58
CA LEU A 100 -10.93 7.65 6.01
C LEU A 100 -11.98 6.55 6.23
N ASN A 101 -13.04 6.52 5.41
CA ASN A 101 -14.06 5.47 5.45
C ASN A 101 -13.46 4.08 5.17
N ASN A 102 -12.51 3.96 4.24
CA ASN A 102 -11.84 2.69 3.98
C ASN A 102 -10.88 2.32 5.11
N PHE A 103 -10.23 3.27 5.77
CA PHE A 103 -9.46 2.98 6.98
C PHE A 103 -10.35 2.41 8.10
N GLU A 104 -11.52 2.99 8.36
CA GLU A 104 -12.46 2.45 9.34
C GLU A 104 -12.88 1.01 9.03
N LYS A 105 -13.14 0.71 7.77
CA LYS A 105 -13.46 -0.66 7.33
C LYS A 105 -12.26 -1.61 7.51
N ILE A 106 -11.05 -1.16 7.21
CA ILE A 106 -9.81 -1.93 7.43
C ILE A 106 -9.64 -2.24 8.92
N LEU A 107 -9.83 -1.26 9.81
CA LEU A 107 -9.75 -1.49 11.26
C LEU A 107 -10.76 -2.54 11.74
N LYS A 108 -12.00 -2.48 11.25
CA LYS A 108 -13.02 -3.49 11.54
C LYS A 108 -12.59 -4.89 11.07
N LEU A 109 -12.04 -4.99 9.85
CA LEU A 109 -11.54 -6.28 9.34
C LEU A 109 -10.34 -6.80 10.13
N ILE A 110 -9.43 -5.93 10.59
CA ILE A 110 -8.31 -6.31 11.46
C ILE A 110 -8.84 -6.99 12.72
N GLN A 111 -9.88 -6.43 13.33
CA GLN A 111 -10.52 -6.99 14.53
C GLN A 111 -11.23 -8.31 14.22
N ILE A 112 -12.05 -8.38 13.17
CA ILE A 112 -12.78 -9.58 12.76
C ILE A 112 -11.82 -10.74 12.46
N LYS A 113 -10.75 -10.49 11.73
CA LYS A 113 -9.73 -11.49 11.38
C LYS A 113 -8.72 -11.75 12.52
N ASN A 114 -8.79 -10.94 13.60
CA ASN A 114 -7.87 -10.97 14.72
C ASN A 114 -6.39 -10.93 14.28
N ILE A 115 -6.04 -10.05 13.34
CA ILE A 115 -4.71 -10.01 12.72
C ILE A 115 -3.61 -9.74 13.75
N SER A 116 -3.91 -8.99 14.81
CA SER A 116 -2.94 -8.71 15.88
C SER A 116 -2.44 -9.96 16.60
N GLN A 117 -3.22 -11.05 16.62
CA GLN A 117 -2.91 -12.31 17.27
C GLN A 117 -2.76 -13.46 16.27
N ASN A 118 -3.47 -13.42 15.15
CA ASN A 118 -3.40 -14.45 14.12
C ASN A 118 -2.36 -14.09 13.06
N ILE A 119 -1.17 -14.65 13.20
CA ILE A 119 -0.04 -14.41 12.29
C ILE A 119 -0.29 -14.86 10.84
N ASN A 120 -1.28 -15.74 10.62
CA ASN A 120 -1.63 -16.25 9.30
C ASN A 120 -2.74 -15.43 8.62
N ALA A 121 -3.41 -14.54 9.37
CA ALA A 121 -4.43 -13.68 8.80
C ALA A 121 -3.79 -12.45 8.14
N LEU A 122 -4.36 -12.05 7.02
CA LEU A 122 -3.95 -10.88 6.27
C LEU A 122 -5.12 -10.27 5.49
N ILE A 123 -4.95 -9.04 5.00
CA ILE A 123 -5.83 -8.40 4.05
C ILE A 123 -4.96 -7.89 2.89
N VAL A 124 -5.37 -8.19 1.67
CA VAL A 124 -4.77 -7.61 0.46
C VAL A 124 -5.70 -6.53 -0.07
N LEU A 125 -5.17 -5.35 -0.34
CA LEU A 125 -5.98 -4.23 -0.82
C LEU A 125 -6.03 -4.22 -2.35
N PRO A 126 -7.23 -4.19 -2.95
CA PRO A 126 -7.40 -4.00 -4.38
C PRO A 126 -7.08 -2.55 -4.75
N VAL A 127 -6.52 -2.35 -5.93
CA VAL A 127 -6.08 -1.05 -6.41
C VAL A 127 -6.87 -0.62 -7.64
N VAL A 128 -7.42 0.57 -7.58
CA VAL A 128 -8.03 1.26 -8.71
C VAL A 128 -7.03 2.30 -9.23
N TYR A 129 -6.48 2.06 -10.40
CA TYR A 129 -5.58 2.99 -11.07
C TYR A 129 -6.39 4.09 -11.76
N LEU A 130 -6.11 5.32 -11.38
CA LEU A 130 -6.80 6.49 -11.92
C LEU A 130 -6.14 6.96 -13.21
N ASN A 131 -6.92 7.56 -14.10
CA ASN A 131 -6.40 8.21 -15.30
C ASN A 131 -5.83 9.61 -14.97
N LYS A 132 -5.19 10.24 -15.95
CA LYS A 132 -4.55 11.55 -15.76
C LYS A 132 -5.57 12.64 -15.39
N GLU A 133 -6.72 12.63 -16.03
CA GLU A 133 -7.77 13.63 -15.82
C GLU A 133 -8.38 13.52 -14.42
N ALA A 134 -8.40 12.33 -13.85
CA ALA A 134 -8.91 12.11 -12.49
C ALA A 134 -8.13 12.90 -11.44
N ASN A 135 -6.81 12.98 -11.56
CA ASN A 135 -5.98 13.70 -10.59
C ASN A 135 -6.38 15.17 -10.43
N GLU A 136 -6.76 15.82 -11.53
CA GLU A 136 -7.15 17.23 -11.51
C GLU A 136 -8.62 17.44 -11.18
N LYS A 137 -9.49 16.59 -11.74
CA LYS A 137 -10.93 16.72 -11.56
C LYS A 137 -11.37 16.32 -10.14
N LEU A 138 -10.77 15.29 -9.54
CA LEU A 138 -11.10 14.88 -8.17
C LEU A 138 -10.80 15.98 -7.14
N LYS A 139 -9.78 16.81 -7.39
CA LYS A 139 -9.48 17.98 -6.53
C LYS A 139 -10.64 18.98 -6.42
N GLN A 140 -11.60 18.96 -7.34
CA GLN A 140 -12.78 19.83 -7.32
C GLN A 140 -13.89 19.31 -6.40
N TYR A 141 -13.75 18.09 -5.88
CA TYR A 141 -14.68 17.45 -4.98
C TYR A 141 -14.04 17.28 -3.60
N ASP A 142 -14.85 17.36 -2.56
CA ASP A 142 -14.45 16.98 -1.22
C ASP A 142 -14.04 15.50 -1.20
N GLU A 143 -12.92 15.18 -0.55
CA GLU A 143 -12.35 13.82 -0.48
C GLU A 143 -13.36 12.76 0.01
N LYS A 144 -14.33 13.14 0.83
CA LYS A 144 -15.40 12.25 1.29
C LYS A 144 -16.28 11.68 0.16
N PHE A 145 -16.30 12.33 -1.02
CA PHE A 145 -17.06 11.87 -2.18
C PHE A 145 -16.24 11.01 -3.14
N TRP A 146 -14.93 10.95 -2.98
CA TRP A 146 -14.06 10.22 -3.92
C TRP A 146 -14.41 8.73 -4.00
N ASP A 147 -14.68 8.10 -2.86
CA ASP A 147 -15.10 6.68 -2.84
C ASP A 147 -16.32 6.44 -3.75
N ILE A 148 -17.34 7.28 -3.62
CA ILE A 148 -18.58 7.15 -4.41
C ILE A 148 -18.31 7.37 -5.90
N LEU A 149 -17.62 8.44 -6.23
CA LEU A 149 -17.34 8.81 -7.63
C LEU A 149 -16.50 7.74 -8.34
N ILE A 150 -15.42 7.26 -7.70
CA ILE A 150 -14.52 6.29 -8.31
C ILE A 150 -15.15 4.90 -8.36
N GLN A 151 -15.85 4.48 -7.31
CA GLN A 151 -16.50 3.17 -7.28
C GLN A 151 -17.68 3.10 -8.26
N GLU A 152 -18.48 4.16 -8.39
CA GLU A 152 -19.52 4.22 -9.41
C GLU A 152 -18.94 4.07 -10.82
N ASP A 153 -17.84 4.78 -11.11
CA ASP A 153 -17.15 4.68 -12.39
C ASP A 153 -16.61 3.28 -12.66
N LEU A 154 -16.02 2.65 -11.62
CA LEU A 154 -15.53 1.27 -11.69
C LEU A 154 -16.66 0.28 -12.01
N PHE A 155 -17.80 0.38 -11.30
CA PHE A 155 -18.91 -0.55 -11.48
C PHE A 155 -19.69 -0.32 -12.77
N THR A 156 -19.74 0.90 -13.25
CA THR A 156 -20.45 1.25 -14.49
C THR A 156 -19.56 1.16 -15.73
N ALA A 157 -18.26 0.95 -15.55
CA ALA A 157 -17.26 0.89 -16.61
C ALA A 157 -17.28 2.11 -17.55
N LYS A 158 -17.63 3.28 -17.03
CA LYS A 158 -17.64 4.55 -17.82
C LYS A 158 -16.23 5.03 -18.16
N ASN A 159 -15.23 4.61 -17.37
CA ASN A 159 -13.82 5.00 -17.53
C ASN A 159 -13.58 6.53 -17.46
N THR A 160 -14.41 7.24 -16.70
CA THR A 160 -14.26 8.68 -16.47
C THR A 160 -13.07 9.00 -15.60
N TRP A 161 -12.87 8.18 -14.54
CA TRP A 161 -11.84 8.32 -13.55
C TRP A 161 -10.86 7.14 -13.57
N VAL A 162 -11.37 5.94 -13.86
CA VAL A 162 -10.65 4.68 -13.76
C VAL A 162 -9.91 4.39 -15.05
N LYS A 163 -8.61 4.13 -14.96
CA LYS A 163 -7.77 3.63 -16.05
C LYS A 163 -7.85 2.11 -16.14
N PHE A 164 -7.65 1.44 -15.01
CA PHE A 164 -7.84 0.00 -14.87
C PHE A 164 -7.94 -0.40 -13.39
N PHE A 165 -8.40 -1.60 -13.15
CA PHE A 165 -8.56 -2.20 -11.84
C PHE A 165 -7.61 -3.38 -11.67
N ALA A 166 -6.84 -3.39 -10.58
CA ALA A 166 -6.00 -4.49 -10.16
C ALA A 166 -6.56 -5.06 -8.85
N PRO A 167 -7.08 -6.30 -8.85
CA PRO A 167 -7.69 -6.88 -7.66
C PRO A 167 -6.69 -7.12 -6.52
N SER A 168 -5.40 -7.07 -6.80
CA SER A 168 -4.37 -7.11 -5.76
C SER A 168 -3.21 -6.20 -6.09
N SER A 169 -2.71 -5.52 -5.06
CA SER A 169 -1.38 -4.91 -5.10
C SER A 169 -0.49 -5.65 -4.12
N THR A 170 0.63 -6.13 -4.61
CA THR A 170 1.59 -6.86 -3.76
C THR A 170 2.25 -5.96 -2.71
N SER A 171 2.26 -4.65 -2.95
CA SER A 171 2.80 -3.65 -2.01
C SER A 171 1.84 -3.31 -0.87
N SER A 172 0.52 -3.43 -1.08
CA SER A 172 -0.50 -2.93 -0.13
C SER A 172 -1.18 -4.08 0.60
N ILE A 173 -0.53 -4.56 1.62
CA ILE A 173 -0.95 -5.68 2.45
C ILE A 173 -1.07 -5.23 3.91
N VAL A 174 -2.15 -5.64 4.58
CA VAL A 174 -2.29 -5.56 6.03
C VAL A 174 -1.86 -6.90 6.61
N ILE A 175 -0.86 -6.89 7.46
CA ILE A 175 -0.22 -8.11 7.96
C ILE A 175 0.17 -7.96 9.43
N ASN A 176 0.22 -9.08 10.16
CA ASN A 176 0.79 -9.11 11.50
C ASN A 176 2.28 -8.74 11.47
N LYS A 177 2.70 -7.81 12.34
CA LYS A 177 4.09 -7.31 12.42
C LYS A 177 5.09 -8.43 12.70
N TYR A 178 4.78 -9.33 13.63
CA TYR A 178 5.67 -10.45 13.93
C TYR A 178 5.84 -11.36 12.72
N GLN A 179 4.76 -11.62 11.97
CA GLN A 179 4.83 -12.41 10.75
C GLN A 179 5.69 -11.73 9.69
N PHE A 180 5.54 -10.41 9.50
CA PHE A 180 6.38 -9.63 8.58
C PHE A 180 7.87 -9.79 8.92
N LEU A 181 8.22 -9.59 10.20
CA LEU A 181 9.60 -9.70 10.68
C LEU A 181 10.13 -11.14 10.60
N ARG A 182 9.32 -12.14 10.97
CA ARG A 182 9.68 -13.56 10.91
C ARG A 182 9.98 -14.03 9.49
N LEU A 183 9.30 -13.46 8.51
CA LEU A 183 9.57 -13.73 7.09
C LEU A 183 10.78 -12.97 6.54
N GLY A 184 11.45 -12.17 7.35
CA GLY A 184 12.62 -11.39 6.98
C GLY A 184 12.31 -10.04 6.33
N GLY A 185 11.05 -9.59 6.36
CA GLY A 185 10.65 -8.34 5.72
C GLY A 185 10.84 -8.36 4.20
N ASN A 186 11.00 -7.19 3.60
CA ASN A 186 11.41 -7.07 2.19
C ASN A 186 12.89 -7.37 2.03
N ASP A 187 13.28 -8.06 0.97
CA ASP A 187 14.69 -8.28 0.64
C ASP A 187 15.35 -6.96 0.21
N GLU A 188 16.33 -6.51 1.00
CA GLU A 188 17.00 -5.23 0.80
C GLU A 188 18.01 -5.23 -0.38
N ASN A 189 18.26 -6.39 -1.00
CA ASN A 189 19.07 -6.49 -2.21
C ASN A 189 18.33 -5.99 -3.46
N PHE A 190 17.00 -5.87 -3.41
CA PHE A 190 16.24 -5.21 -4.47
C PHE A 190 16.49 -3.70 -4.41
N ILE A 191 17.13 -3.16 -5.44
CA ILE A 191 17.48 -1.75 -5.58
C ILE A 191 16.72 -1.16 -6.77
N GLY A 192 16.18 0.04 -6.60
CA GLY A 192 15.41 0.71 -7.64
C GLY A 192 13.93 0.34 -7.57
N HIS A 193 13.30 0.18 -8.73
CA HIS A 193 11.87 -0.06 -8.84
C HIS A 193 11.57 -1.53 -9.15
N GLY A 194 10.81 -2.14 -8.26
CA GLY A 194 10.05 -3.34 -8.54
C GLY A 194 10.60 -4.65 -8.00
N TYR A 195 9.68 -5.58 -7.87
CA TYR A 195 9.84 -6.98 -7.52
C TYR A 195 10.13 -7.32 -6.05
N GLU A 196 10.52 -6.38 -5.20
CA GLU A 196 10.71 -6.62 -3.76
C GLU A 196 9.39 -6.98 -3.06
N ASP A 197 8.30 -6.40 -3.53
CA ASP A 197 6.96 -6.66 -3.04
C ASP A 197 6.45 -8.03 -3.50
N PHE A 198 6.73 -8.42 -4.74
CA PHE A 198 6.39 -9.75 -5.25
C PHE A 198 7.15 -10.85 -4.51
N ASP A 199 8.44 -10.69 -4.28
CA ASP A 199 9.23 -11.63 -3.51
C ASP A 199 8.68 -11.78 -2.09
N PHE A 200 8.44 -10.65 -1.42
CA PHE A 200 7.88 -10.67 -0.07
C PHE A 200 6.51 -11.35 -0.05
N PHE A 201 5.63 -11.01 -0.98
CA PHE A 201 4.29 -11.58 -1.01
C PHE A 201 4.28 -13.07 -1.35
N ALA A 202 5.23 -13.55 -2.16
CA ALA A 202 5.44 -14.98 -2.38
C ALA A 202 5.76 -15.73 -1.08
N ARG A 203 6.62 -15.15 -0.24
CA ARG A 203 6.95 -15.71 1.07
C ARG A 203 5.77 -15.68 2.03
N VAL A 204 4.96 -14.61 1.98
CA VAL A 204 3.71 -14.51 2.74
C VAL A 204 2.73 -15.60 2.34
N LEU A 205 2.47 -15.79 1.05
CA LEU A 205 1.56 -16.84 0.57
C LEU A 205 2.02 -18.23 0.99
N LYS A 206 3.30 -18.51 0.85
CA LYS A 206 3.88 -19.79 1.27
C LYS A 206 3.70 -20.05 2.76
N ALA A 207 3.70 -19.00 3.58
CA ALA A 207 3.59 -19.11 5.03
C ALA A 207 2.12 -19.08 5.54
N CYS A 208 1.26 -18.27 4.93
CA CYS A 208 -0.10 -17.97 5.43
C CYS A 208 -1.20 -18.69 4.67
N VAL A 209 -0.93 -19.12 3.44
CA VAL A 209 -1.89 -19.81 2.57
C VAL A 209 -1.30 -21.14 2.15
N SER A 210 -2.15 -22.19 2.02
CA SER A 210 -1.69 -23.49 1.56
C SER A 210 -1.18 -23.42 0.12
N PHE A 211 0.12 -23.47 -0.04
CA PHE A 211 0.79 -23.40 -1.35
C PHE A 211 0.54 -24.65 -2.21
N GLU A 212 0.22 -25.78 -1.56
CA GLU A 212 -0.11 -27.04 -2.23
C GLU A 212 -1.35 -26.94 -3.13
N LYS A 213 -2.22 -25.99 -2.83
CA LYS A 213 -3.42 -25.72 -3.64
C LYS A 213 -3.16 -24.81 -4.84
N MET A 214 -1.96 -24.28 -4.98
CA MET A 214 -1.62 -23.45 -6.13
C MET A 214 -1.50 -24.29 -7.39
N PRO A 215 -1.87 -23.73 -8.58
CA PRO A 215 -1.62 -24.39 -9.85
C PRO A 215 -0.13 -24.71 -10.00
N THR A 216 0.18 -25.91 -10.48
CA THR A 216 1.57 -26.36 -10.67
C THR A 216 2.34 -25.51 -11.68
N ASN A 217 1.64 -24.85 -12.59
CA ASN A 217 2.26 -23.89 -13.51
C ASN A 217 2.42 -22.52 -12.86
N LEU A 218 3.50 -22.36 -12.13
CA LEU A 218 3.93 -21.12 -11.50
C LEU A 218 4.69 -20.20 -12.46
N SER A 219 4.54 -20.38 -13.78
CA SER A 219 5.17 -19.46 -14.73
C SER A 219 4.73 -18.03 -14.38
N TYR A 220 5.70 -17.24 -13.97
CA TYR A 220 5.50 -15.85 -13.63
C TYR A 220 5.25 -15.07 -14.91
N ASP A 221 4.00 -14.71 -15.17
CA ASP A 221 3.68 -13.67 -16.14
C ASP A 221 3.33 -12.38 -15.38
N ALA A 222 4.25 -11.46 -15.39
CA ALA A 222 4.07 -10.14 -14.79
C ALA A 222 2.86 -9.39 -15.35
N ARG A 223 2.40 -9.74 -16.55
CA ARG A 223 1.28 -9.15 -17.26
C ARG A 223 -0.03 -9.90 -17.07
N ASN A 224 0.01 -11.08 -16.47
CA ASN A 224 -1.20 -11.90 -16.27
C ASN A 224 -1.98 -11.42 -15.05
N TRP A 225 -2.86 -10.46 -15.27
CA TRP A 225 -3.83 -9.97 -14.31
C TRP A 225 -5.17 -10.70 -14.39
N ASN A 226 -5.27 -11.70 -15.24
CA ASN A 226 -6.53 -12.37 -15.51
C ASN A 226 -6.82 -13.44 -14.45
N PHE A 227 -7.69 -13.09 -13.51
CA PHE A 227 -8.22 -13.98 -12.50
C PHE A 227 -8.92 -15.21 -13.08
N PHE A 228 -9.65 -15.06 -14.18
CA PHE A 228 -10.45 -16.14 -14.75
C PHE A 228 -9.63 -17.31 -15.30
N ASN A 229 -8.40 -17.06 -15.67
CA ASN A 229 -7.56 -18.12 -16.23
C ASN A 229 -6.77 -18.90 -15.18
N PHE A 230 -6.71 -18.46 -13.93
CA PHE A 230 -5.89 -19.04 -12.86
C PHE A 230 -4.47 -19.42 -13.32
N LYS A 231 -3.93 -18.67 -14.25
CA LYS A 231 -2.59 -18.86 -14.79
C LYS A 231 -1.63 -17.98 -14.03
N GLY A 232 -0.57 -18.62 -13.53
CA GLY A 232 0.52 -17.95 -12.89
C GLY A 232 0.21 -17.44 -11.48
N PHE A 233 1.23 -16.97 -10.87
CA PHE A 233 1.32 -16.58 -9.47
C PHE A 233 0.37 -15.43 -9.10
N ARG A 234 0.19 -14.45 -9.96
CA ARG A 234 -0.66 -13.28 -9.71
C ARG A 234 -2.14 -13.59 -9.58
N SER A 235 -2.61 -14.67 -10.19
CA SER A 235 -4.02 -15.07 -10.09
C SER A 235 -4.43 -15.38 -8.66
N TRP A 236 -3.53 -15.92 -7.85
CA TRP A 236 -3.78 -16.17 -6.44
C TRP A 236 -3.87 -14.92 -5.61
N PHE A 237 -3.03 -13.93 -5.90
CA PHE A 237 -3.11 -12.63 -5.23
C PHE A 237 -4.45 -11.97 -5.48
N SER A 238 -4.98 -12.11 -6.68
CA SER A 238 -6.27 -11.54 -7.05
C SER A 238 -7.41 -12.07 -6.18
N LEU A 239 -7.40 -13.37 -5.83
CA LEU A 239 -8.42 -13.94 -4.93
C LEU A 239 -8.46 -13.23 -3.58
N LEU A 240 -7.30 -12.95 -3.00
CA LEU A 240 -7.21 -12.27 -1.71
C LEU A 240 -7.65 -10.81 -1.80
N GLY A 241 -7.35 -10.13 -2.90
CA GLY A 241 -7.80 -8.75 -3.13
C GLY A 241 -9.30 -8.64 -3.35
N TYR A 242 -9.93 -9.62 -4.00
CA TYR A 242 -11.38 -9.65 -4.16
C TYR A 242 -12.12 -9.77 -2.82
N GLU A 243 -11.52 -10.39 -1.79
CA GLU A 243 -12.14 -10.39 -0.47
C GLU A 243 -12.41 -8.97 0.05
N ALA A 244 -11.44 -8.07 -0.06
CA ALA A 244 -11.61 -6.68 0.38
C ALA A 244 -12.67 -5.93 -0.43
N CYS A 245 -12.84 -6.26 -1.73
CA CYS A 245 -13.87 -5.66 -2.58
C CYS A 245 -15.29 -5.92 -2.05
N PHE A 246 -15.57 -7.09 -1.46
CA PHE A 246 -16.89 -7.40 -0.88
C PHE A 246 -17.25 -6.48 0.29
N TYR A 247 -16.26 -5.87 0.92
CA TYR A 247 -16.46 -4.89 1.99
C TYR A 247 -16.43 -3.45 1.47
N GLY A 248 -16.33 -3.27 0.14
CA GLY A 248 -16.21 -1.96 -0.49
C GLY A 248 -14.92 -1.23 -0.09
N ILE A 249 -13.83 -1.98 0.13
CA ILE A 249 -12.52 -1.43 0.45
C ILE A 249 -11.68 -1.39 -0.82
N TYR A 250 -11.25 -0.20 -1.17
CA TYR A 250 -10.40 0.05 -2.33
C TYR A 250 -9.28 1.01 -1.97
N MET A 251 -8.15 0.84 -2.64
CA MET A 251 -7.05 1.79 -2.66
C MET A 251 -7.00 2.45 -4.03
N TYR A 252 -6.78 3.75 -4.10
CA TYR A 252 -6.71 4.51 -5.33
C TYR A 252 -5.28 4.89 -5.64
N HIS A 253 -4.81 4.54 -6.84
CA HIS A 253 -3.48 4.89 -7.31
C HIS A 253 -3.59 6.09 -8.25
N PHE A 254 -3.05 7.22 -7.81
CA PHE A 254 -3.02 8.44 -8.61
C PHE A 254 -2.09 8.29 -9.81
N TYR A 255 -2.51 8.85 -10.93
CA TYR A 255 -1.67 8.88 -12.13
C TYR A 255 -0.37 9.64 -11.87
N HIS A 256 0.71 9.10 -12.36
CA HIS A 256 2.02 9.77 -12.46
C HIS A 256 2.72 9.33 -13.76
N ILE A 257 3.69 10.12 -14.18
CA ILE A 257 4.57 9.76 -15.30
C ILE A 257 5.59 8.75 -14.76
N GLU A 258 5.73 7.65 -15.44
CA GLU A 258 6.69 6.59 -15.13
C GLU A 258 8.13 7.03 -15.40
#